data_55706f4e14f8de34efa16c8319cf0061
#
_entry.id   55706f4e14f8de34efa16c8319cf0061
#
_cell.length_a   1.000
_cell.length_b   1.000
_cell.length_c   1.000
_cell.angle_alpha   90.00
_cell.angle_beta   90.00
_cell.angle_gamma   90.00
#
_symmetry.space_group_name_H-M   'P 1'
#
loop_
_entity.id
_entity.type
_entity.pdbx_description
1 polymer ?
#
loop_
_entity_poly.entity_id
_entity_poly.type
_entity_poly.pdbx_seq_one_letter_code
_entity_poly.pdbx_strand_id
1 'polypeptide(L)'
;MQRTALVTGSTAGFGTAICRTLIENGYRVIGTGRRVARLEQLQQELSENFHFLAFDISDRLATEDAFHSLPANWQSIDLLVNNAGLALGLESADKANLDD
;
A
#
# COMPACT_ATOMS: atom_id res chain seq x y z
N MET A 1 -3.75 -19.51 -2.87
CA MET A 1 -2.79 -18.65 -2.15
C MET A 1 -3.09 -17.19 -2.42
N GLN A 2 -3.15 -16.40 -1.38
CA GLN A 2 -3.56 -15.01 -1.51
C GLN A 2 -2.37 -14.14 -1.93
N ARG A 3 -2.58 -13.29 -2.94
CA ARG A 3 -1.56 -12.35 -3.37
C ARG A 3 -1.63 -11.08 -2.54
N THR A 4 -0.51 -10.39 -2.44
CA THR A 4 -0.39 -9.16 -1.68
C THR A 4 -0.13 -7.98 -2.62
N ALA A 5 -0.94 -6.95 -2.50
CA ALA A 5 -0.77 -5.71 -3.25
C ALA A 5 -0.38 -4.58 -2.32
N LEU A 6 0.49 -3.72 -2.78
CA LEU A 6 0.85 -2.50 -2.08
C LEU A 6 0.24 -1.33 -2.83
N VAL A 7 -0.57 -0.52 -2.15
CA VAL A 7 -1.22 0.64 -2.75
C VAL A 7 -0.76 1.89 -2.02
N THR A 8 -0.07 2.77 -2.73
CA THR A 8 0.34 4.05 -2.15
C THR A 8 -0.79 5.07 -2.29
N GLY A 9 -0.88 6.00 -1.35
CA GLY A 9 -1.94 6.99 -1.37
C GLY A 9 -3.32 6.39 -1.14
N SER A 10 -3.41 5.39 -0.27
CA SER A 10 -4.66 4.64 -0.08
C SER A 10 -5.78 5.46 0.56
N THR A 11 -5.46 6.60 1.13
CA THR A 11 -6.49 7.48 1.72
C THR A 11 -7.12 8.44 0.72
N ALA A 12 -6.56 8.56 -0.48
CA ALA A 12 -7.15 9.35 -1.55
C ALA A 12 -8.29 8.59 -2.20
N GLY A 13 -9.20 9.29 -2.86
CA GLY A 13 -10.40 8.67 -3.43
C GLY A 13 -10.11 7.44 -4.31
N PHE A 14 -9.21 7.58 -5.26
CA PHE A 14 -8.85 6.45 -6.12
C PHE A 14 -8.14 5.35 -5.35
N GLY A 15 -7.24 5.73 -4.44
CA GLY A 15 -6.50 4.75 -3.65
C GLY A 15 -7.42 3.87 -2.81
N THR A 16 -8.43 4.48 -2.18
CA THR A 16 -9.40 3.75 -1.39
C THR A 16 -10.22 2.80 -2.26
N ALA A 17 -10.66 3.26 -3.42
CA ALA A 17 -11.43 2.43 -4.34
C ALA A 17 -10.60 1.25 -4.85
N ILE A 18 -9.34 1.50 -5.15
CA ILE A 18 -8.42 0.44 -5.59
C ILE A 18 -8.25 -0.62 -4.51
N CYS A 19 -8.08 -0.21 -3.26
CA CYS A 19 -7.94 -1.15 -2.15
C CYS A 19 -9.18 -2.04 -2.04
N ARG A 20 -10.37 -1.47 -2.11
CA ARG A 20 -11.61 -2.25 -2.04
C ARG A 20 -11.70 -3.24 -3.18
N THR A 21 -11.42 -2.79 -4.39
CA THR A 21 -11.49 -3.65 -5.56
C THR A 21 -10.53 -4.81 -5.48
N LEU A 22 -9.30 -4.55 -5.04
CA LEU A 22 -8.30 -5.61 -4.91
C LEU A 22 -8.72 -6.64 -3.88
N ILE A 23 -9.25 -6.21 -2.75
CA ILE A 23 -9.70 -7.15 -1.73
C ILE A 23 -10.88 -7.98 -2.23
N GLU A 24 -11.80 -7.36 -2.96
CA GLU A 24 -12.90 -8.08 -3.57
C GLU A 24 -12.43 -9.14 -4.57
N ASN A 25 -11.25 -8.95 -5.12
CA ASN A 25 -10.65 -9.88 -6.05
C ASN A 25 -9.62 -10.83 -5.41
N GLY A 26 -9.64 -10.94 -4.11
CA GLY A 26 -8.87 -11.95 -3.41
C GLY A 26 -7.46 -11.52 -2.97
N TYR A 27 -7.11 -10.26 -3.14
CA TYR A 27 -5.82 -9.77 -2.68
C TYR A 27 -5.86 -9.40 -1.20
N ARG A 28 -4.70 -9.50 -0.55
CA ARG A 28 -4.45 -8.76 0.67
C ARG A 28 -3.81 -7.45 0.25
N VAL A 29 -4.09 -6.37 0.97
CA VAL A 29 -3.63 -5.04 0.58
C VAL A 29 -2.86 -4.38 1.70
N ILE A 30 -1.70 -3.85 1.36
CA ILE A 30 -0.95 -2.94 2.23
C ILE A 30 -1.21 -1.53 1.70
N GLY A 31 -1.89 -0.71 2.49
CA GLY A 31 -2.16 0.66 2.10
C GLY A 31 -1.23 1.62 2.81
N THR A 32 -0.72 2.61 2.11
CA THR A 32 0.11 3.63 2.72
C THR A 32 -0.54 5.00 2.66
N GLY A 33 -0.23 5.84 3.62
CA GLY A 33 -0.72 7.19 3.67
C GLY A 33 -0.18 7.90 4.89
N ARG A 34 -0.49 9.19 5.01
CA ARG A 34 -0.05 9.98 6.15
C ARG A 34 -1.15 10.20 7.18
N ARG A 35 -2.39 9.94 6.82
CA ARG A 35 -3.54 10.24 7.68
C ARG A 35 -3.97 8.99 8.43
N VAL A 36 -3.44 8.87 9.64
CA VAL A 36 -3.68 7.68 10.47
C VAL A 36 -5.16 7.43 10.68
N ALA A 37 -5.94 8.46 10.99
CA ALA A 37 -7.36 8.30 11.24
C ALA A 37 -8.10 7.69 10.04
N ARG A 38 -7.74 8.11 8.85
CA ARG A 38 -8.36 7.58 7.64
C ARG A 38 -7.92 6.15 7.37
N LEU A 39 -6.65 5.86 7.62
CA LEU A 39 -6.14 4.50 7.48
C LEU A 39 -6.81 3.55 8.48
N GLU A 40 -7.04 4.01 9.69
CA GLU A 40 -7.74 3.22 10.69
C GLU A 40 -9.20 2.96 10.30
N GLN A 41 -9.87 3.96 9.74
CA GLN A 41 -11.23 3.76 9.23
C GLN A 41 -11.26 2.73 8.12
N LEU A 42 -10.30 2.80 7.21
CA LEU A 42 -10.21 1.86 6.11
C LEU A 42 -9.90 0.45 6.62
N GLN A 43 -9.06 0.35 7.63
CA GLN A 43 -8.76 -0.92 8.29
C GLN A 43 -10.02 -1.56 8.87
N GLN A 44 -10.86 -0.77 9.52
CA GLN A 44 -12.10 -1.28 10.07
C GLN A 44 -13.06 -1.76 8.99
N GLU A 45 -13.09 -1.05 7.88
CA GLU A 45 -13.95 -1.40 6.76
C GLU A 45 -13.49 -2.66 6.05
N LEU A 46 -12.18 -2.80 5.84
CA LEU A 46 -11.60 -3.87 5.02
C LEU A 46 -11.12 -5.05 5.84
N SER A 47 -11.07 -4.91 7.14
CA SER A 47 -10.75 -5.99 8.08
C SER A 47 -9.36 -6.58 7.92
N GLU A 48 -9.25 -7.89 8.08
CA GLU A 48 -7.96 -8.57 8.17
C GLU A 48 -7.18 -8.61 6.86
N ASN A 49 -7.83 -8.34 5.76
CA ASN A 49 -7.14 -8.34 4.46
C ASN A 49 -6.46 -7.01 4.15
N PHE A 50 -6.54 -6.07 5.06
CA PHE A 50 -5.92 -4.76 4.88
C PHE A 50 -4.95 -4.49 6.03
N HIS A 51 -3.74 -4.09 5.67
CA HIS A 51 -2.73 -3.66 6.63
C HIS A 51 -2.23 -2.30 6.17
N PHE A 52 -2.09 -1.36 7.10
CA PHE A 52 -1.64 -0.03 6.67
C PHE A 52 -0.30 0.34 7.27
N LEU A 53 0.39 1.22 6.55
CA LEU A 53 1.61 1.84 7.02
C LEU A 53 1.42 3.35 6.93
N ALA A 54 1.51 4.04 8.05
CA ALA A 54 1.33 5.49 8.10
C ALA A 54 2.69 6.16 8.10
N PHE A 55 3.03 6.76 6.97
CA PHE A 55 4.29 7.48 6.85
C PHE A 55 4.24 8.37 5.62
N ASP A 56 5.23 9.26 5.51
CA ASP A 56 5.36 10.12 4.34
C ASP A 56 6.17 9.39 3.27
N ILE A 57 5.52 9.02 2.17
CA ILE A 57 6.14 8.23 1.11
C ILE A 57 7.29 8.99 0.43
N SER A 58 7.35 10.31 0.57
CA SER A 58 8.46 11.09 0.03
C SER A 58 9.72 11.00 0.90
N ASP A 59 9.59 10.51 2.11
CA ASP A 59 10.71 10.30 3.02
C ASP A 59 11.26 8.90 2.80
N ARG A 60 12.46 8.82 2.22
CA ARG A 60 13.03 7.55 1.83
C ARG A 60 13.34 6.64 3.02
N LEU A 61 13.88 7.22 4.09
CA LEU A 61 14.20 6.42 5.28
C LEU A 61 12.94 5.91 5.96
N ALA A 62 11.91 6.76 6.04
CA ALA A 62 10.65 6.35 6.61
C ALA A 62 10.02 5.24 5.78
N THR A 63 10.16 5.30 4.46
CA THR A 63 9.64 4.29 3.56
C THR A 63 10.31 2.93 3.82
N GLU A 64 11.63 2.93 3.91
CA GLU A 64 12.37 1.70 4.16
C GLU A 64 12.03 1.11 5.53
N ASP A 65 11.96 1.96 6.55
CA ASP A 65 11.63 1.52 7.90
C ASP A 65 10.22 0.93 7.95
N ALA A 66 9.28 1.57 7.25
CA ALA A 66 7.90 1.09 7.22
C ALA A 66 7.82 -0.30 6.61
N PHE A 67 8.50 -0.53 5.50
CA PHE A 67 8.50 -1.85 4.87
C PHE A 67 9.15 -2.91 5.75
N HIS A 68 10.24 -2.56 6.42
CA HIS A 68 10.92 -3.49 7.31
C HIS A 68 10.09 -3.82 8.55
N SER A 69 9.15 -2.96 8.91
CA SER A 69 8.28 -3.20 10.06
C SER A 69 7.16 -4.18 9.77
N LEU A 70 6.94 -4.52 8.51
CA LEU A 70 5.88 -5.44 8.15
C LEU A 70 6.18 -6.85 8.67
N PRO A 71 5.16 -7.58 9.12
CA PRO A 71 5.34 -9.00 9.43
C PRO A 71 5.87 -9.75 8.21
N ALA A 72 6.64 -10.80 8.45
CA ALA A 72 7.30 -11.52 7.37
C ALA A 72 6.32 -11.99 6.29
N ASN A 73 5.14 -12.42 6.68
CA ASN A 73 4.15 -12.91 5.73
C ASN A 73 3.50 -11.81 4.90
N TRP A 74 3.80 -10.55 5.18
CA TRP A 74 3.31 -9.41 4.41
C TRP A 74 4.39 -8.78 3.52
N GLN A 75 5.63 -9.26 3.62
CA GLN A 75 6.74 -8.63 2.91
C GLN A 75 6.88 -9.05 1.44
N SER A 76 6.20 -10.10 1.05
CA SER A 76 6.24 -10.56 -0.33
C SER A 76 5.14 -9.89 -1.12
N ILE A 77 5.49 -8.88 -1.89
CA ILE A 77 4.53 -8.06 -2.63
C ILE A 77 4.46 -8.50 -4.07
N ASP A 78 3.26 -8.86 -4.52
CA ASP A 78 3.02 -9.35 -5.86
C ASP A 78 2.60 -8.25 -6.83
N LEU A 79 2.02 -7.16 -6.32
CA LEU A 79 1.50 -6.08 -7.15
C LEU A 79 1.74 -4.75 -6.46
N LEU A 80 2.26 -3.79 -7.19
CA LEU A 80 2.42 -2.42 -6.69
C LEU A 80 1.51 -1.48 -7.47
N VAL A 81 0.67 -0.75 -6.75
CA VAL A 81 -0.15 0.31 -7.34
C VAL A 81 0.36 1.64 -6.79
N ASN A 82 1.08 2.38 -7.60
CA ASN A 82 1.67 3.64 -7.20
C ASN A 82 0.72 4.80 -7.43
N ASN A 83 -0.32 4.86 -6.62
CA ASN A 83 -1.35 5.90 -6.73
C ASN A 83 -0.85 7.27 -6.27
N ALA A 84 0.17 7.30 -5.43
CA ALA A 84 0.74 8.56 -4.98
C ALA A 84 1.61 9.25 -6.04
N GLY A 85 2.01 8.53 -7.07
CA GLY A 85 2.78 9.10 -8.16
C GLY A 85 4.23 9.43 -7.82
N LEU A 86 4.73 8.95 -6.70
CA LEU A 86 6.10 9.24 -6.28
C LEU A 86 7.02 8.08 -6.63
N ALA A 87 8.29 8.40 -6.83
CA ALA A 87 9.29 7.37 -7.04
C ALA A 87 9.54 6.64 -5.73
N LEU A 88 9.31 5.35 -5.73
CA LEU A 88 9.56 4.51 -4.56
C LEU A 88 10.97 3.97 -4.64
N GLY A 89 11.54 3.68 -3.49
CA GLY A 89 12.83 3.03 -3.44
C GLY A 89 12.81 1.55 -3.77
N LEU A 90 11.76 1.09 -4.43
CA LEU A 90 11.58 -0.30 -4.80
C LEU A 90 11.96 -0.48 -6.25
N GLU A 91 12.96 -1.26 -6.50
CA GLU A 91 13.50 -1.42 -7.81
C GLU A 91 12.53 -2.03 -8.80
N SER A 92 11.81 -3.02 -8.36
CA SER A 92 10.85 -3.69 -9.22
C SER A 92 9.61 -2.87 -9.51
N ALA A 93 9.42 -1.78 -8.79
CA ALA A 93 8.27 -0.94 -9.01
C ALA A 93 8.47 -0.01 -10.15
N ASP A 94 9.51 -0.12 -10.70
CA ASP A 94 10.07 0.77 -11.49
C ASP A 94 9.23 1.31 -12.57
N LYS A 95 9.71 1.30 -13.61
CA LYS A 95 9.41 2.07 -14.77
C LYS A 95 8.01 1.93 -15.22
N ALA A 96 7.49 0.73 -15.18
CA ALA A 96 6.16 0.47 -15.69
C ALA A 96 5.09 1.19 -14.90
N ASN A 97 5.30 1.36 -13.60
CA ASN A 97 4.33 2.03 -12.76
C ASN A 97 4.54 3.51 -12.62
N LEU A 98 5.77 3.94 -12.72
CA LEU A 98 6.08 5.35 -12.52
C LEU A 98 5.78 6.21 -13.73
N ASP A 99 5.69 5.60 -14.87
CA ASP A 99 5.40 6.31 -16.09
C ASP A 99 3.94 6.61 -16.30
N ASP A 100 3.09 6.08 -15.50
CA ASP A 100 1.66 6.30 -15.63
C ASP A 100 1.18 7.59 -14.92
#